data_8c36effec523ab6d36dd03a9347141d7
#
_entry.id   8c36effec523ab6d36dd03a9347141d7
#
_cell.length_a   1.000
_cell.length_b   1.000
_cell.length_c   1.000
_cell.angle_alpha   90.00
_cell.angle_beta   90.00
_cell.angle_gamma   90.00
#
_symmetry.space_group_name_H-M   'P 1'
#
loop_
_entity.id
_entity.type
_entity.pdbx_description
1 polymer ?
#
loop_
_entity_poly.entity_id
_entity_poly.type
_entity_poly.pdbx_seq_one_letter_code
_entity_poly.pdbx_strand_id
1 'polypeptide(L)'
;MLCNVSLQILPSVPEERLYQVVDKVIALIEESGVKYVVGPMETTMEGELHELLGIVKKAQEICIANGAARVVSVVKIDYKASEVTIDEKIQKYR
;
A
#
# COMPACT_ATOMS: atom_id res chain seq x y z
N MET A 1 15.93 -3.79 -8.14
CA MET A 1 15.75 -5.04 -7.37
C MET A 1 14.37 -5.07 -6.75
N LEU A 2 13.61 -6.11 -7.01
CA LEU A 2 12.23 -6.21 -6.52
C LEU A 2 12.18 -6.57 -5.05
N CYS A 3 11.36 -5.86 -4.29
CA CYS A 3 11.01 -6.20 -2.92
C CYS A 3 9.50 -6.10 -2.75
N ASN A 4 9.01 -6.50 -1.58
CA ASN A 4 7.59 -6.35 -1.25
C ASN A 4 7.43 -5.32 -0.13
N VAL A 5 6.45 -4.44 -0.30
CA VAL A 5 6.04 -3.49 0.73
C VAL A 5 4.54 -3.64 0.92
N SER A 6 4.11 -3.98 2.13
CA SER A 6 2.70 -4.01 2.48
C SER A 6 2.34 -2.74 3.23
N LEU A 7 1.22 -2.14 2.87
CA LEU A 7 0.73 -0.92 3.49
C LEU A 7 -0.67 -1.15 4.05
N GLN A 8 -0.81 -0.94 5.36
CA GLN A 8 -2.10 -0.78 6.00
C GLN A 8 -2.23 0.69 6.38
N ILE A 9 -3.17 1.37 5.75
CA ILE A 9 -3.38 2.81 5.97
C ILE A 9 -4.57 3.02 6.88
N LEU A 10 -4.37 3.79 7.94
CA LEU A 10 -5.39 3.98 8.99
C LEU A 10 -5.65 5.48 9.16
N PRO A 11 -6.47 6.08 8.28
CA PRO A 11 -6.78 7.50 8.36
C PRO A 11 -7.82 7.77 9.45
N SER A 12 -7.63 8.87 10.18
CA SER A 12 -8.60 9.33 11.17
C SER A 12 -9.70 10.13 10.47
N VAL A 13 -10.75 9.43 10.06
CA VAL A 13 -11.94 10.01 9.39
C VAL A 13 -13.18 9.36 9.98
N PRO A 14 -14.37 9.97 9.82
CA PRO A 14 -15.62 9.31 10.21
C PRO A 14 -15.75 7.95 9.52
N GLU A 15 -16.32 6.97 10.24
CA GLU A 15 -16.42 5.60 9.74
C GLU A 15 -17.12 5.52 8.39
N GLU A 16 -18.16 6.31 8.17
CA GLU A 16 -18.89 6.32 6.90
C GLU A 16 -18.08 6.82 5.72
N ARG A 17 -16.90 7.44 5.98
CA ARG A 17 -16.00 7.91 4.92
C ARG A 17 -14.77 7.01 4.76
N LEU A 18 -14.57 6.06 5.66
CA LEU A 18 -13.33 5.28 5.71
C LEU A 18 -13.02 4.58 4.39
N TYR A 19 -13.95 3.81 3.87
CA TYR A 19 -13.70 3.07 2.62
C TYR A 19 -13.49 4.00 1.43
N GLN A 20 -14.17 5.13 1.41
CA GLN A 20 -14.01 6.12 0.35
C GLN A 20 -12.58 6.67 0.32
N VAL A 21 -12.01 6.96 1.49
CA VAL A 21 -10.64 7.48 1.57
C VAL A 21 -9.63 6.38 1.22
N VAL A 22 -9.83 5.17 1.75
CA VAL A 22 -8.97 4.02 1.45
C VAL A 22 -9.00 3.70 -0.05
N ASP A 23 -10.16 3.80 -0.69
CA ASP A 23 -10.26 3.56 -2.14
C ASP A 23 -9.42 4.55 -2.95
N LYS A 24 -9.26 5.78 -2.49
CA LYS A 24 -8.39 6.75 -3.16
C LYS A 24 -6.92 6.35 -3.05
N VAL A 25 -6.53 5.75 -1.94
CA VAL A 25 -5.16 5.23 -1.77
C VAL A 25 -4.94 4.05 -2.71
N ILE A 26 -5.92 3.15 -2.82
CA ILE A 26 -5.82 2.01 -3.73
C ILE A 26 -5.73 2.49 -5.19
N ALA A 27 -6.50 3.52 -5.54
CA ALA A 27 -6.42 4.11 -6.88
C ALA A 27 -5.04 4.67 -7.18
N LEU A 28 -4.39 5.30 -6.19
CA LEU A 28 -3.01 5.77 -6.33
C LEU A 28 -2.07 4.60 -6.66
N ILE A 29 -2.21 3.49 -5.93
CA ILE A 29 -1.36 2.31 -6.14
C ILE A 29 -1.59 1.75 -7.55
N GLU A 30 -2.85 1.62 -7.97
CA GLU A 30 -3.19 1.15 -9.30
C GLU A 30 -2.58 2.04 -10.39
N GLU A 31 -2.71 3.35 -10.25
CA GLU A 31 -2.19 4.30 -11.22
C GLU A 31 -0.66 4.34 -11.29
N SER A 32 0.00 3.91 -10.23
CA SER A 32 1.47 3.88 -10.19
C SER A 32 2.06 2.84 -11.14
N GLY A 33 1.26 1.85 -11.55
CA GLY A 33 1.72 0.79 -12.44
C GLY A 33 2.49 -0.34 -11.77
N VAL A 34 2.73 -0.27 -10.46
CA VAL A 34 3.42 -1.37 -9.76
C VAL A 34 2.49 -2.57 -9.63
N LYS A 35 3.06 -3.76 -9.53
CA LYS A 35 2.30 -4.96 -9.23
C LYS A 35 1.80 -4.88 -7.80
N TYR A 36 0.53 -5.23 -7.57
CA TYR A 36 -0.04 -5.17 -6.23
C TYR A 36 -1.16 -6.17 -6.04
N VAL A 37 -1.45 -6.48 -4.79
CA VAL A 37 -2.59 -7.31 -4.38
C VAL A 37 -3.29 -6.59 -3.24
N VAL A 38 -4.57 -6.31 -3.42
CA VAL A 38 -5.42 -5.75 -2.36
C VAL A 38 -5.91 -6.90 -1.50
N GLY A 39 -5.48 -6.93 -0.25
CA GLY A 39 -5.97 -7.88 0.74
C GLY A 39 -7.09 -7.26 1.57
N PRO A 40 -7.71 -8.06 2.45
CA PRO A 40 -8.82 -7.56 3.28
C PRO A 40 -8.37 -6.55 4.34
N MET A 41 -7.10 -6.53 4.70
CA MET A 41 -6.59 -5.67 5.76
C MET A 41 -5.41 -4.81 5.34
N GLU A 42 -4.73 -5.15 4.26
CA GLU A 42 -3.58 -4.39 3.76
C GLU A 42 -3.37 -4.66 2.29
N THR A 43 -2.65 -3.76 1.62
CA THR A 43 -2.29 -3.92 0.22
C THR A 43 -0.80 -4.19 0.11
N THR A 44 -0.43 -5.23 -0.61
CA THR A 44 0.98 -5.60 -0.82
C THR A 44 1.40 -5.17 -2.22
N MET A 45 2.53 -4.47 -2.29
CA MET A 45 3.11 -3.95 -3.52
C MET A 45 4.44 -4.63 -3.81
N GLU A 46 4.77 -4.74 -5.08
CA GLU A 46 6.04 -5.28 -5.54
C GLU A 46 6.72 -4.26 -6.45
N GLY A 47 7.98 -3.98 -6.19
CA GLY A 47 8.73 -3.01 -7.00
C GLY A 47 10.05 -2.62 -6.34
N GLU A 48 10.64 -1.57 -6.85
CA GLU A 48 11.84 -0.99 -6.25
C GLU A 48 11.49 -0.28 -4.94
N LEU A 49 12.30 -0.47 -3.92
CA LEU A 49 12.01 0.06 -2.59
C LEU A 49 11.74 1.57 -2.59
N HIS A 50 12.59 2.33 -3.28
CA HIS A 50 12.44 3.78 -3.34
C HIS A 50 11.08 4.18 -3.93
N GLU A 51 10.66 3.52 -4.99
CA GLU A 51 9.37 3.76 -5.63
C GLU A 51 8.22 3.41 -4.69
N LEU A 52 8.28 2.25 -4.04
CA LEU A 52 7.22 1.81 -3.14
C LEU A 52 7.09 2.73 -1.92
N LEU A 53 8.21 3.19 -1.36
CA LEU A 53 8.19 4.14 -0.25
C LEU A 53 7.64 5.50 -0.68
N GLY A 54 7.88 5.89 -1.93
CA GLY A 54 7.26 7.09 -2.49
C GLY A 54 5.75 6.99 -2.56
N ILE A 55 5.23 5.81 -2.89
CA ILE A 55 3.79 5.55 -2.90
C ILE A 55 3.23 5.64 -1.48
N VAL A 56 3.91 5.07 -0.49
CA VAL A 56 3.50 5.17 0.91
C VAL A 56 3.39 6.64 1.35
N LYS A 57 4.38 7.45 0.98
CA LYS A 57 4.37 8.88 1.29
C LYS A 57 3.14 9.57 0.69
N LYS A 58 2.89 9.34 -0.59
CA LYS A 58 1.74 9.93 -1.29
C LYS A 58 0.41 9.46 -0.72
N ALA A 59 0.34 8.20 -0.29
CA ALA A 59 -0.87 7.66 0.31
C ALA A 59 -1.26 8.44 1.57
N GLN A 60 -0.29 8.77 2.40
CA GLN A 60 -0.54 9.57 3.61
C GLN A 60 -1.02 10.97 3.24
N GLU A 61 -0.39 11.59 2.24
CA GLU A 61 -0.77 12.92 1.77
C GLU A 61 -2.21 12.94 1.23
N ILE A 62 -2.63 11.89 0.52
CA ILE A 62 -3.99 11.76 0.02
C ILE A 62 -4.99 11.71 1.17
N CYS A 63 -4.69 10.97 2.23
CA CYS A 63 -5.57 10.89 3.39
C CYS A 63 -5.77 12.26 4.03
N ILE A 64 -4.69 13.00 4.24
CA ILE A 64 -4.76 14.36 4.81
C ILE A 64 -5.56 15.28 3.88
N ALA A 65 -5.32 15.21 2.58
CA ALA A 65 -6.05 16.03 1.60
C ALA A 65 -7.55 15.71 1.57
N ASN A 66 -7.94 14.53 2.02
CA ASN A 66 -9.35 14.10 2.07
C ASN A 66 -9.96 14.21 3.47
N GLY A 67 -9.36 15.01 4.34
CA GLY A 67 -9.95 15.39 5.60
C GLY A 67 -9.46 14.63 6.83
N ALA A 68 -8.51 13.71 6.67
CA ALA A 68 -7.96 13.04 7.84
C ALA A 68 -7.09 14.02 8.64
N ALA A 69 -7.33 14.11 9.94
CA ALA A 69 -6.49 14.92 10.80
C ALA A 69 -5.20 14.17 11.17
N ARG A 70 -5.21 12.87 11.04
CA ARG A 70 -4.08 12.01 11.39
C ARG A 70 -4.14 10.74 10.55
N VAL A 71 -2.98 10.21 10.20
CA VAL A 71 -2.86 8.94 9.48
C VAL A 71 -1.83 8.09 10.20
N VAL A 72 -2.19 6.86 10.53
CA VAL A 72 -1.24 5.87 11.00
C VAL A 72 -1.02 4.89 9.86
N SER A 73 0.23 4.70 9.46
CA SER A 73 0.58 3.75 8.42
C SER A 73 1.38 2.62 9.02
N VAL A 74 0.92 1.40 8.83
CA VAL A 74 1.67 0.20 9.20
C VAL A 74 2.30 -0.34 7.93
N VAL A 75 3.62 -0.40 7.91
CA VAL A 75 4.38 -0.77 6.71
C VAL A 75 5.25 -1.97 7.03
N LYS A 76 5.13 -3.02 6.23
CA LYS A 76 6.02 -4.18 6.31
C LYS A 76 6.82 -4.24 5.04
N ILE A 77 8.13 -4.37 5.18
CA ILE A 77 9.06 -4.44 4.05
C ILE A 77 9.75 -5.79 4.09
N ASP A 78 9.64 -6.53 2.98
CA ASP A 78 10.39 -7.76 2.78
C ASP A 78 11.43 -7.50 1.70
N TYR A 79 12.68 -7.38 2.11
CA TYR A 79 13.80 -7.03 1.26
C TYR A 79 14.85 -8.13 1.35
N LYS A 80 15.18 -8.74 0.23
CA LYS A 80 16.06 -9.90 0.16
C LYS A 80 17.21 -9.61 -0.80
N ALA A 81 18.40 -10.14 -0.52
CA ALA A 81 19.57 -9.89 -1.36
C ALA A 81 19.36 -10.34 -2.81
N SER A 82 18.59 -11.37 -3.05
CA SER A 82 18.16 -11.74 -4.39
C SER A 82 16.79 -11.17 -4.72
N GLU A 83 15.83 -11.27 -5.02
CA GLU A 83 14.56 -10.57 -5.21
C GLU A 83 13.43 -11.27 -4.47
N VAL A 84 12.39 -10.50 -4.14
CA VAL A 84 11.18 -11.03 -3.52
C VAL A 84 10.00 -10.72 -4.43
N THR A 85 9.20 -11.71 -4.75
CA THR A 85 8.00 -11.51 -5.56
C THR A 85 6.75 -11.89 -4.80
N ILE A 86 5.65 -11.25 -5.12
CA ILE A 86 4.34 -11.59 -4.54
C ILE A 86 3.96 -13.02 -4.95
N ASP A 87 4.18 -13.36 -6.22
CA ASP A 87 3.77 -14.66 -6.76
C ASP A 87 4.40 -15.83 -6.03
N GLU A 88 5.69 -15.74 -5.68
CA GLU A 88 6.33 -16.86 -4.97
C GLU A 88 5.69 -17.14 -3.62
N LYS A 89 5.03 -16.13 -3.03
CA LYS A 89 4.39 -16.27 -1.72
C LYS A 89 2.98 -16.81 -1.79
N ILE A 90 2.22 -16.42 -2.81
CA ILE A 90 0.76 -16.68 -2.83
C ILE A 90 0.29 -17.53 -4.00
N GLN A 91 1.12 -17.80 -4.98
CA GLN A 91 0.71 -18.51 -6.21
C GLN A 91 0.01 -19.84 -5.91
N LYS A 92 0.49 -20.58 -4.94
CA LYS A 92 -0.08 -21.88 -4.58
C LYS A 92 -1.45 -21.78 -3.91
N TYR A 93 -1.88 -20.58 -3.53
CA TYR A 93 -3.16 -20.35 -2.88
C TYR A 93 -4.20 -19.71 -3.79
N ARG A 94 -3.85 -19.47 -5.05
CA ARG A 94 -4.73 -18.75 -5.99
C ARG A 94 -5.23 -19.64 -7.12
#